data_c1cb33c6f37eb927ae24384d56aa53fc
#
_entry.id   c1cb33c6f37eb927ae24384d56aa53fc
#
_cell.length_a   1.000
_cell.length_b   1.000
_cell.length_c   1.000
_cell.angle_alpha   90.00
_cell.angle_beta   90.00
_cell.angle_gamma   90.00
#
_symmetry.space_group_name_H-M   'P 1'
#
loop_
_entity.id
_entity.type
_entity.pdbx_description
1 polymer ?
#
loop_
_entity_poly.entity_id
_entity_poly.type
_entity_poly.pdbx_seq_one_letter_code
_entity_poly.pdbx_strand_id
1 'polypeptide(L)'
;AKDATCLAPAATALCLYAISPRDRAANSRVCIITSSYCDGDMPDNAQGFWDALSADTAPRLENLTFSVLALGDRNYTQFCRAGVLFDERLAALGAKRVLDRVDCDVDEEAKGHKWFADLMGVLAPDSATSINGASQEEKPTGHSKNNPFPAKLKTNRILTGEGSAKETRHF
;
A
#
# COMPACT_ATOMS: atom_id res chain seq x y z
N ALA A 1 -0.24 8.54 -15.41
CA ALA A 1 -0.27 8.72 -13.98
C ALA A 1 -1.11 9.95 -13.68
N LYS A 2 -2.27 9.78 -13.04
CA LYS A 2 -3.12 10.91 -12.62
C LYS A 2 -2.68 11.30 -11.23
N ASP A 3 -2.28 12.54 -11.05
CA ASP A 3 -1.95 13.13 -9.77
C ASP A 3 -3.12 12.96 -8.81
N ALA A 4 -2.92 12.13 -7.78
CA ALA A 4 -3.80 12.09 -6.63
C ALA A 4 -3.49 13.33 -5.78
N THR A 5 -4.04 14.47 -6.14
CA THR A 5 -3.98 15.68 -5.32
C THR A 5 -4.86 15.45 -4.11
N CYS A 6 -4.25 15.21 -2.97
CA CYS A 6 -4.94 14.96 -1.72
C CYS A 6 -5.61 16.22 -1.18
N LEU A 7 -6.80 16.05 -0.60
CA LEU A 7 -7.76 17.07 -0.13
C LEU A 7 -7.30 17.91 1.08
N ALA A 8 -6.06 17.82 1.52
CA ALA A 8 -5.52 18.69 2.58
C ALA A 8 -4.54 19.70 1.98
N PRO A 9 -4.63 21.02 2.30
CA PRO A 9 -3.82 22.05 1.68
C PRO A 9 -2.31 21.96 1.95
N ALA A 10 -1.86 20.95 2.67
CA ALA A 10 -0.45 20.71 3.02
C ALA A 10 0.04 19.28 2.75
N ALA A 11 -0.76 18.42 2.12
CA ALA A 11 -0.34 17.06 1.82
C ALA A 11 0.08 16.94 0.34
N THR A 12 1.27 16.39 0.11
CA THR A 12 1.78 16.10 -1.24
C THR A 12 1.94 14.60 -1.35
N ALA A 13 1.28 13.98 -2.33
CA ALA A 13 1.53 12.60 -2.68
C ALA A 13 2.79 12.53 -3.55
N LEU A 14 3.78 11.79 -3.09
CA LEU A 14 5.03 11.57 -3.79
C LEU A 14 5.25 10.08 -3.99
N CYS A 15 5.77 9.70 -5.15
CA CYS A 15 6.31 8.37 -5.33
C CYS A 15 7.56 8.21 -4.45
N LEU A 16 7.73 7.07 -3.78
CA LEU A 16 8.91 6.81 -2.93
C LEU A 16 10.24 6.92 -3.71
N TYR A 17 10.22 6.72 -5.00
CA TYR A 17 11.36 6.94 -5.88
C TYR A 17 11.91 8.38 -5.85
N ALA A 18 11.06 9.37 -5.59
CA ALA A 18 11.42 10.79 -5.63
C ALA A 18 11.76 11.38 -4.24
N ILE A 19 11.83 10.55 -3.19
CA ILE A 19 12.00 11.01 -1.81
C ILE A 19 13.36 10.56 -1.27
N SER A 20 14.08 11.50 -0.62
CA SER A 20 15.25 11.18 0.19
C SER A 20 14.91 11.28 1.69
N PRO A 21 15.39 10.35 2.54
CA PRO A 21 15.24 10.45 3.99
C PRO A 21 15.80 11.76 4.56
N ARG A 22 16.83 12.35 3.95
CA ARG A 22 17.45 13.59 4.38
C ARG A 22 16.54 14.80 4.21
N ASP A 23 15.66 14.77 3.21
CA ASP A 23 14.72 15.89 2.93
C ASP A 23 13.61 15.97 3.98
N ARG A 24 13.47 14.96 4.84
CA ARG A 24 12.38 14.80 5.82
C ARG A 24 12.82 14.99 7.28
N ALA A 25 14.01 15.52 7.54
CA ALA A 25 14.56 15.63 8.88
C ALA A 25 13.91 16.72 9.76
N ALA A 26 13.14 17.65 9.18
CA ALA A 26 12.58 18.78 9.94
C ALA A 26 11.05 18.69 10.04
N ASN A 27 10.53 18.29 11.22
CA ASN A 27 9.09 18.32 11.59
C ASN A 27 8.12 17.83 10.50
N SER A 28 8.46 16.74 9.84
CA SER A 28 7.69 16.22 8.70
C SER A 28 6.75 15.11 9.14
N ARG A 29 5.65 15.00 8.43
CA ARG A 29 4.70 13.88 8.55
C ARG A 29 4.80 13.04 7.30
N VAL A 30 4.96 11.74 7.46
CA VAL A 30 5.07 10.80 6.32
C VAL A 30 4.08 9.67 6.49
N CYS A 31 3.28 9.45 5.46
CA CYS A 31 2.42 8.29 5.37
C CYS A 31 2.92 7.42 4.22
N ILE A 32 3.25 6.19 4.52
CA ILE A 32 3.72 5.22 3.53
C ILE A 32 2.58 4.26 3.22
N ILE A 33 2.28 4.14 1.93
CA ILE A 33 1.41 3.09 1.41
C ILE A 33 2.27 2.26 0.46
N THR A 34 2.47 1.00 0.78
CA THR A 34 3.36 0.13 0.02
C THR A 34 2.82 -1.29 -0.07
N SER A 35 3.04 -1.92 -1.22
CA SER A 35 2.86 -3.37 -1.38
C SER A 35 4.19 -4.10 -1.19
N SER A 36 4.12 -5.40 -0.94
CA SER A 36 5.28 -6.28 -1.07
C SER A 36 5.30 -6.88 -2.47
N TYR A 37 6.49 -7.06 -3.03
CA TYR A 37 6.68 -7.70 -4.33
C TYR A 37 7.18 -9.13 -4.14
N CYS A 38 6.79 -10.04 -5.02
CA CYS A 38 7.17 -11.46 -4.95
C CYS A 38 7.07 -12.03 -3.53
N ASP A 39 8.16 -12.55 -3.00
CA ASP A 39 8.24 -13.20 -1.69
C ASP A 39 8.73 -12.22 -0.59
N GLY A 40 8.24 -10.99 -0.61
CA GLY A 40 8.50 -9.99 0.43
C GLY A 40 9.48 -8.89 0.05
N ASP A 41 9.88 -8.81 -1.21
CA ASP A 41 10.79 -7.79 -1.70
C ASP A 41 10.16 -6.39 -1.70
N MET A 42 11.03 -5.38 -1.67
CA MET A 42 10.62 -4.00 -1.88
C MET A 42 10.12 -3.79 -3.31
N PRO A 43 9.05 -3.01 -3.52
CA PRO A 43 8.70 -2.58 -4.86
C PRO A 43 9.81 -1.74 -5.49
N ASP A 44 10.02 -1.87 -6.81
CA ASP A 44 11.07 -1.15 -7.54
C ASP A 44 11.06 0.36 -7.27
N ASN A 45 9.87 0.95 -7.17
CA ASN A 45 9.70 2.37 -6.88
C ASN A 45 10.01 2.76 -5.44
N ALA A 46 10.15 1.80 -4.52
CA ALA A 46 10.50 2.01 -3.13
C ALA A 46 11.94 1.60 -2.80
N GLN A 47 12.61 0.84 -3.68
CA GLN A 47 13.92 0.27 -3.43
C GLN A 47 14.97 1.33 -3.07
N GLY A 48 15.07 2.39 -3.86
CA GLY A 48 16.06 3.45 -3.59
C GLY A 48 15.83 4.18 -2.26
N PHE A 49 14.57 4.37 -1.87
CA PHE A 49 14.24 4.94 -0.57
C PHE A 49 14.59 3.97 0.58
N TRP A 50 14.30 2.70 0.39
CA TRP A 50 14.67 1.64 1.33
C TRP A 50 16.18 1.52 1.50
N ASP A 51 16.96 1.52 0.43
CA ASP A 51 18.40 1.45 0.47
C ASP A 51 19.01 2.61 1.29
N ALA A 52 18.47 3.82 1.09
CA ALA A 52 18.90 4.99 1.85
C ALA A 52 18.48 4.93 3.33
N LEU A 53 17.34 4.36 3.67
CA LEU A 53 16.89 4.17 5.06
C LEU A 53 17.65 3.05 5.77
N SER A 54 17.95 1.97 5.07
CA SER A 54 18.61 0.78 5.63
C SER A 54 20.10 0.97 5.82
N ALA A 55 20.72 1.93 5.13
CA ALA A 55 22.14 2.23 5.26
C ALA A 55 22.53 2.60 6.71
N ASP A 56 23.78 2.27 7.09
CA ASP A 56 24.33 2.67 8.39
C ASP A 56 24.46 4.21 8.55
N THR A 57 24.56 4.90 7.41
CA THR A 57 24.64 6.36 7.32
C THR A 57 23.26 7.04 7.28
N ALA A 58 22.17 6.29 7.48
CA ALA A 58 20.83 6.84 7.50
C ALA A 58 20.68 7.90 8.61
N PRO A 59 20.07 9.06 8.32
CA PRO A 59 19.92 10.12 9.31
C PRO A 59 18.96 9.69 10.42
N ARG A 60 19.13 10.24 11.63
CA ARG A 60 18.13 10.16 12.69
C ARG A 60 16.89 10.95 12.29
N LEU A 61 15.71 10.40 12.60
CA LEU A 61 14.41 10.94 12.18
C LEU A 61 13.52 11.30 13.37
N GLU A 62 14.10 11.80 14.45
CA GLU A 62 13.41 12.06 15.74
C GLU A 62 12.29 13.10 15.62
N ASN A 63 12.37 14.00 14.63
CA ASN A 63 11.35 15.00 14.34
C ASN A 63 10.31 14.53 13.29
N LEU A 64 10.42 13.29 12.83
CA LEU A 64 9.47 12.71 11.87
C LEU A 64 8.35 12.00 12.61
N THR A 65 7.12 12.22 12.16
CA THR A 65 5.99 11.36 12.52
C THR A 65 5.54 10.55 11.31
N PHE A 66 5.13 9.31 11.53
CA PHE A 66 4.79 8.42 10.41
C PHE A 66 3.65 7.46 10.73
N SER A 67 3.05 6.94 9.67
CA SER A 67 2.18 5.77 9.70
C SER A 67 2.36 4.97 8.40
N VAL A 68 2.12 3.67 8.45
CA VAL A 68 2.29 2.75 7.33
C VAL A 68 1.01 1.97 7.07
N LEU A 69 0.57 1.96 5.81
CA LEU A 69 -0.41 1.02 5.29
C LEU A 69 0.33 0.03 4.39
N ALA A 70 0.36 -1.21 4.80
CA ALA A 70 1.00 -2.30 4.07
C ALA A 70 -0.05 -3.10 3.30
N LEU A 71 0.16 -3.30 2.02
CA LEU A 71 -0.69 -4.08 1.15
C LEU A 71 0.01 -5.40 0.81
N GLY A 72 -0.70 -6.49 0.90
CA GLY A 72 -0.13 -7.81 0.63
C GLY A 72 -1.18 -8.83 0.23
N ASP A 73 -0.74 -10.06 0.13
CA ASP A 73 -1.58 -11.23 -0.10
C ASP A 73 -1.11 -12.34 0.86
N ARG A 74 -1.99 -12.84 1.71
CA ARG A 74 -1.70 -13.90 2.70
C ARG A 74 -1.34 -15.25 2.08
N ASN A 75 -1.54 -15.41 0.78
CA ASN A 75 -1.06 -16.59 0.07
C ASN A 75 0.46 -16.63 -0.07
N TYR A 76 1.14 -15.51 0.16
CA TYR A 76 2.61 -15.43 0.16
C TYR A 76 3.16 -15.51 1.58
N THR A 77 4.29 -16.20 1.74
CA THR A 77 4.95 -16.45 3.02
C THR A 77 5.32 -15.14 3.74
N GLN A 78 5.74 -14.13 2.98
CA GLN A 78 6.18 -12.83 3.49
C GLN A 78 5.07 -11.77 3.35
N PHE A 79 3.90 -12.03 3.95
CA PHE A 79 2.76 -11.12 3.92
C PHE A 79 3.13 -9.72 4.43
N CYS A 80 2.85 -8.69 3.64
CA CYS A 80 3.07 -7.27 3.96
C CYS A 80 4.51 -6.90 4.36
N ARG A 81 5.52 -7.71 3.98
CA ARG A 81 6.91 -7.60 4.47
C ARG A 81 7.53 -6.23 4.24
N ALA A 82 7.33 -5.61 3.08
CA ALA A 82 7.87 -4.28 2.78
C ALA A 82 7.35 -3.22 3.78
N GLY A 83 6.06 -3.25 4.10
CA GLY A 83 5.47 -2.35 5.10
C GLY A 83 6.02 -2.60 6.50
N VAL A 84 6.23 -3.86 6.89
CA VAL A 84 6.88 -4.23 8.15
C VAL A 84 8.26 -3.61 8.26
N LEU A 85 9.08 -3.78 7.22
CA LEU A 85 10.44 -3.27 7.18
C LEU A 85 10.50 -1.74 7.28
N PHE A 86 9.63 -1.01 6.57
CA PHE A 86 9.54 0.44 6.70
C PHE A 86 9.14 0.86 8.10
N ASP A 87 8.12 0.24 8.68
CA ASP A 87 7.62 0.58 10.00
C ASP A 87 8.68 0.38 11.09
N GLU A 88 9.36 -0.77 11.08
CA GLU A 88 10.42 -1.08 12.03
C GLU A 88 11.62 -0.16 11.87
N ARG A 89 12.04 0.09 10.63
CA ARG A 89 13.23 0.92 10.38
C ARG A 89 13.03 2.38 10.71
N LEU A 90 11.88 2.97 10.37
CA LEU A 90 11.55 4.34 10.73
C LEU A 90 11.54 4.52 12.26
N ALA A 91 10.95 3.58 12.99
CA ALA A 91 10.97 3.60 14.45
C ALA A 91 12.40 3.48 15.00
N ALA A 92 13.24 2.60 14.45
CA ALA A 92 14.64 2.45 14.86
C ALA A 92 15.47 3.72 14.62
N LEU A 93 15.14 4.50 13.59
CA LEU A 93 15.75 5.81 13.31
C LEU A 93 15.22 6.93 14.23
N GLY A 94 14.24 6.64 15.10
CA GLY A 94 13.69 7.56 16.09
C GLY A 94 12.41 8.26 15.68
N ALA A 95 11.85 7.95 14.51
CA ALA A 95 10.56 8.49 14.09
C ALA A 95 9.41 7.98 14.99
N LYS A 96 8.38 8.80 15.16
CA LYS A 96 7.24 8.51 16.04
C LYS A 96 6.03 8.05 15.20
N ARG A 97 5.44 6.92 15.57
CA ARG A 97 4.17 6.48 14.95
C ARG A 97 3.03 7.41 15.40
N VAL A 98 2.24 7.90 14.45
CA VAL A 98 0.97 8.59 14.74
C VAL A 98 -0.21 7.64 14.78
N LEU A 99 -0.14 6.55 14.00
CA LEU A 99 -1.02 5.39 14.04
C LEU A 99 -0.20 4.13 13.85
N ASP A 100 -0.65 3.04 14.43
CA ASP A 100 -0.05 1.72 14.21
C ASP A 100 -0.17 1.33 12.73
N ARG A 101 0.81 0.51 12.28
CA ARG A 101 0.79 -0.06 10.93
C ARG A 101 -0.45 -0.93 10.74
N VAL A 102 -1.09 -0.81 9.60
CA VAL A 102 -2.18 -1.68 9.18
C VAL A 102 -1.74 -2.53 8.00
N ASP A 103 -1.90 -3.84 8.14
CA ASP A 103 -1.61 -4.83 7.11
C ASP A 103 -2.93 -5.26 6.46
N CYS A 104 -3.08 -5.03 5.16
CA CYS A 104 -4.27 -5.34 4.38
C CYS A 104 -4.01 -6.48 3.40
N ASP A 105 -4.87 -7.46 3.42
CA ASP A 105 -4.98 -8.50 2.40
C ASP A 105 -5.75 -8.00 1.17
N VAL A 106 -5.74 -8.75 0.09
CA VAL A 106 -6.36 -8.39 -1.20
C VAL A 106 -7.86 -8.09 -1.13
N ASP A 107 -8.57 -8.61 -0.13
CA ASP A 107 -10.01 -8.41 0.08
C ASP A 107 -10.33 -7.61 1.37
N GLU A 108 -9.32 -6.93 1.94
CA GLU A 108 -9.48 -6.14 3.17
C GLU A 108 -9.46 -4.61 2.92
N GLU A 109 -9.99 -4.13 1.81
CA GLU A 109 -10.04 -2.70 1.46
C GLU A 109 -10.64 -1.82 2.57
N ALA A 110 -11.64 -2.34 3.29
CA ALA A 110 -12.27 -1.62 4.40
C ALA A 110 -11.28 -1.26 5.53
N LYS A 111 -10.26 -2.09 5.77
CA LYS A 111 -9.19 -1.79 6.72
C LYS A 111 -8.35 -0.59 6.26
N GLY A 112 -7.99 -0.56 4.98
CA GLY A 112 -7.26 0.54 4.39
C GLY A 112 -8.04 1.86 4.46
N HIS A 113 -9.32 1.83 4.14
CA HIS A 113 -10.19 3.00 4.26
C HIS A 113 -10.32 3.47 5.70
N LYS A 114 -10.47 2.55 6.66
CA LYS A 114 -10.52 2.91 8.07
C LYS A 114 -9.21 3.56 8.52
N TRP A 115 -8.06 2.96 8.19
CA TRP A 115 -6.75 3.53 8.50
C TRP A 115 -6.61 4.94 7.95
N PHE A 116 -7.05 5.18 6.70
CA PHE A 116 -7.00 6.50 6.09
C PHE A 116 -7.89 7.52 6.83
N ALA A 117 -9.10 7.13 7.22
CA ALA A 117 -10.01 7.98 7.97
C ALA A 117 -9.43 8.33 9.36
N ASP A 118 -8.89 7.35 10.07
CA ASP A 118 -8.24 7.53 11.37
C ASP A 118 -7.02 8.47 11.25
N LEU A 119 -6.22 8.27 10.19
CA LEU A 119 -5.07 9.12 9.89
C LEU A 119 -5.46 10.57 9.64
N MET A 120 -6.49 10.80 8.85
CA MET A 120 -7.00 12.16 8.59
C MET A 120 -7.50 12.82 9.87
N GLY A 121 -8.15 12.08 10.77
CA GLY A 121 -8.57 12.59 12.09
C GLY A 121 -7.40 13.02 12.98
N VAL A 122 -6.27 12.31 12.90
CA VAL A 122 -5.05 12.68 13.67
C VAL A 122 -4.30 13.84 13.03
N LEU A 123 -4.25 13.91 11.71
CA LEU A 123 -3.47 14.92 10.98
C LEU A 123 -4.18 16.27 10.88
N ALA A 124 -5.51 16.31 10.91
CA ALA A 124 -6.33 17.50 10.77
C ALA A 124 -7.47 17.53 11.81
N PRO A 125 -7.15 17.64 13.12
CA PRO A 125 -8.16 17.58 14.18
C PRO A 125 -9.21 18.69 14.06
N ASP A 126 -8.85 19.84 13.47
CA ASP A 126 -9.77 20.97 13.27
C ASP A 126 -10.58 20.88 11.97
N SER A 127 -10.26 19.94 11.08
CA SER A 127 -10.99 19.69 9.84
C SER A 127 -12.02 18.56 9.96
N ALA A 128 -12.40 18.19 11.18
CA ALA A 128 -13.46 17.20 11.46
C ALA A 128 -14.86 17.66 11.05
N THR A 129 -14.97 18.58 10.09
CA THR A 129 -16.21 18.96 9.46
C THR A 129 -16.36 18.16 8.18
N SER A 130 -17.16 17.10 8.26
CA SER A 130 -17.84 16.41 7.17
C SER A 130 -16.93 15.66 6.16
N ILE A 131 -16.25 14.60 6.61
CA ILE A 131 -16.28 13.40 5.80
C ILE A 131 -17.52 12.58 6.25
N ASN A 132 -18.68 13.20 6.19
CA ASN A 132 -19.93 12.52 5.92
C ASN A 132 -19.99 12.29 4.40
N GLY A 133 -18.97 11.65 3.84
CA GLY A 133 -19.16 10.69 2.81
C GLY A 133 -19.83 9.53 3.50
N ALA A 134 -21.17 9.65 3.73
CA ALA A 134 -21.99 8.49 3.75
C ALA A 134 -21.55 7.70 2.52
N SER A 135 -20.81 6.61 2.75
CA SER A 135 -20.89 5.48 1.89
C SER A 135 -22.38 5.15 1.84
N GLN A 136 -23.10 5.79 0.93
CA GLN A 136 -24.18 5.08 0.32
C GLN A 136 -23.50 3.80 -0.10
N GLU A 137 -23.89 2.71 0.51
CA GLU A 137 -23.75 1.39 -0.04
C GLU A 137 -24.39 1.48 -1.42
N GLU A 138 -23.67 2.03 -2.40
CA GLU A 138 -23.92 1.71 -3.78
C GLU A 138 -23.73 0.20 -3.80
N LYS A 139 -24.85 -0.49 -3.83
CA LYS A 139 -24.88 -1.92 -4.15
C LYS A 139 -23.90 -2.09 -5.27
N PRO A 140 -22.80 -2.85 -5.08
CA PRO A 140 -21.78 -2.98 -6.12
C PRO A 140 -22.49 -3.51 -7.36
N THR A 141 -22.75 -2.63 -8.31
CA THR A 141 -23.31 -2.98 -9.62
C THR A 141 -22.28 -3.70 -10.50
N GLY A 142 -21.10 -3.96 -9.93
CA GLY A 142 -19.99 -4.67 -10.55
C GLY A 142 -19.84 -6.09 -10.06
N HIS A 143 -19.08 -6.87 -10.82
CA HIS A 143 -18.69 -8.22 -10.45
C HIS A 143 -17.52 -8.15 -9.45
N SER A 144 -17.52 -9.08 -8.48
CA SER A 144 -16.53 -9.19 -7.43
C SER A 144 -16.21 -10.66 -7.15
N LYS A 145 -15.26 -10.96 -6.27
CA LYS A 145 -14.95 -12.33 -5.81
C LYS A 145 -16.20 -13.07 -5.30
N ASN A 146 -17.10 -12.34 -4.61
CA ASN A 146 -18.36 -12.88 -4.05
C ASN A 146 -19.54 -12.77 -5.03
N ASN A 147 -19.38 -12.08 -6.15
CA ASN A 147 -20.34 -11.95 -7.23
C ASN A 147 -19.62 -12.01 -8.58
N PRO A 148 -19.08 -13.18 -8.95
CA PRO A 148 -18.26 -13.32 -10.16
C PRO A 148 -19.08 -13.11 -11.43
N PHE A 149 -18.43 -12.62 -12.47
CA PHE A 149 -19.03 -12.50 -13.78
C PHE A 149 -19.38 -13.90 -14.33
N PRO A 150 -20.62 -14.16 -14.76
CA PRO A 150 -20.99 -15.43 -15.38
C PRO A 150 -20.42 -15.52 -16.80
N ALA A 151 -19.15 -15.90 -16.90
CA ALA A 151 -18.47 -16.04 -18.17
C ALA A 151 -18.94 -17.33 -18.88
N LYS A 152 -19.09 -17.25 -20.19
CA LYS A 152 -19.36 -18.42 -21.05
C LYS A 152 -18.08 -18.83 -21.76
N LEU A 153 -17.65 -20.07 -21.55
CA LEU A 153 -16.52 -20.63 -22.29
C LEU A 153 -16.89 -20.68 -23.79
N LYS A 154 -16.20 -19.89 -24.62
CA LYS A 154 -16.41 -19.83 -26.06
C LYS A 154 -15.47 -20.76 -26.83
N THR A 155 -14.26 -20.91 -26.32
CA THR A 155 -13.19 -21.67 -26.99
C THR A 155 -12.48 -22.48 -25.92
N ASN A 156 -12.17 -23.72 -26.24
CA ASN A 156 -11.31 -24.57 -25.43
C ASN A 156 -10.44 -25.38 -26.38
N ARG A 157 -9.24 -24.92 -26.67
CA ARG A 157 -8.35 -25.52 -27.65
C ARG A 157 -7.04 -25.95 -27.00
N ILE A 158 -6.62 -27.18 -27.28
CA ILE A 158 -5.30 -27.67 -26.89
C ILE A 158 -4.25 -26.97 -27.76
N LEU A 159 -3.23 -26.42 -27.13
CA LEU A 159 -2.10 -25.72 -27.76
C LEU A 159 -0.86 -26.61 -27.87
N THR A 160 -0.77 -27.64 -27.04
CA THR A 160 0.35 -28.58 -27.04
C THR A 160 0.18 -29.61 -28.17
N GLY A 161 1.28 -29.94 -28.85
CA GLY A 161 1.30 -30.98 -29.90
C GLY A 161 1.15 -32.42 -29.38
N GLU A 162 0.90 -33.34 -30.27
CA GLU A 162 0.85 -34.75 -29.94
C GLU A 162 2.15 -35.25 -29.31
N GLY A 163 2.04 -36.02 -28.23
CA GLY A 163 3.19 -36.55 -27.47
C GLY A 163 3.76 -35.62 -26.41
N SER A 164 3.18 -34.45 -26.22
CA SER A 164 3.59 -33.57 -25.10
C SER A 164 3.17 -34.17 -23.76
N ALA A 165 4.10 -34.22 -22.79
CA ALA A 165 3.83 -34.64 -21.42
C ALA A 165 2.99 -33.62 -20.62
N LYS A 166 2.77 -32.40 -21.15
CA LYS A 166 1.96 -31.33 -20.55
C LYS A 166 0.84 -30.95 -21.50
N GLU A 167 -0.34 -30.70 -20.97
CA GLU A 167 -1.46 -30.16 -21.70
C GLU A 167 -1.64 -28.69 -21.39
N THR A 168 -1.51 -27.84 -22.42
CA THR A 168 -1.80 -26.40 -22.31
C THR A 168 -3.03 -26.09 -23.16
N ARG A 169 -3.99 -25.38 -22.59
CA ARG A 169 -5.23 -25.02 -23.25
C ARG A 169 -5.39 -23.50 -23.35
N HIS A 170 -6.00 -23.08 -24.44
CA HIS A 170 -6.50 -21.72 -24.62
C HIS A 170 -8.00 -21.70 -24.37
N PHE A 171 -8.45 -20.75 -23.54
CA PHE A 171 -9.85 -20.51 -23.22
C PHE A 171 -10.32 -19.20 -23.79
#